data_286feb782910783cfcbb02e642f3c07c
#
_entry.id   286feb782910783cfcbb02e642f3c07c
#
_cell.length_a   1.000
_cell.length_b   1.000
_cell.length_c   1.000
_cell.angle_alpha   90.00
_cell.angle_beta   90.00
_cell.angle_gamma   90.00
#
_symmetry.space_group_name_H-M   'P 1'
#
loop_
_entity.id
_entity.type
_entity.pdbx_description
1 polymer ?
#
loop_
_entity_poly.entity_id
_entity_poly.type
_entity_poly.pdbx_seq_one_letter_code
_entity_poly.pdbx_strand_id
1 'polypeptide(L)'
;MKIITKTLFLLLFSITVTAQVSSNLELTDIFNMEYVSDPQISPDGSKIIYVRNFKDIMTDKNLSNLWIINYDGSQNRPLTTGNQNDYYPRWSHDGKKIIFKSNKEDSKMKLYLMWMDTKEIAPLTNTPKSPGAVSWSHDDRYLAFTMFVPEAEKSIVKMPAKPEAAKGNTPLTYLDKLNYRGDGQGYIKGGHTQIFTLSIDGGTPKQLTTTAFDHGAPVWAKNDKALYFSANFNPDEAFEPANSEVYKLDLSTTEVTPLTSRYGPDNSPTVSPDGKLIAYTGKDDKLQGYEIT
;
A
#
# COMPACT_ATOMS: atom_id res chain seq x y z
N MET A 1 -61.80 47.76 -48.46
CA MET A 1 -61.68 46.98 -47.30
C MET A 1 -60.21 46.53 -47.21
N LYS A 2 -59.38 47.20 -46.39
CA LYS A 2 -57.92 46.92 -46.29
C LYS A 2 -57.71 46.20 -44.99
N ILE A 3 -57.27 44.96 -45.06
CA ILE A 3 -56.88 44.14 -43.93
C ILE A 3 -55.40 44.46 -43.60
N ILE A 4 -55.15 45.02 -42.43
CA ILE A 4 -53.82 45.31 -41.92
C ILE A 4 -53.41 44.10 -41.08
N THR A 5 -52.49 43.33 -41.62
CA THR A 5 -51.90 42.23 -40.91
C THR A 5 -50.77 42.76 -39.99
N LYS A 6 -50.97 42.71 -38.67
CA LYS A 6 -49.92 43.05 -37.71
C LYS A 6 -49.06 41.84 -37.48
N THR A 7 -47.86 41.89 -38.00
CA THR A 7 -46.82 40.89 -37.69
C THR A 7 -46.19 41.22 -36.34
N LEU A 8 -46.42 40.36 -35.36
CA LEU A 8 -45.85 40.47 -34.03
C LEU A 8 -44.46 39.82 -34.08
N PHE A 9 -43.40 40.64 -33.99
CA PHE A 9 -41.99 40.18 -33.93
C PHE A 9 -41.69 39.79 -32.49
N LEU A 10 -41.64 38.47 -32.20
CA LEU A 10 -41.22 37.94 -30.91
C LEU A 10 -39.71 37.95 -30.85
N LEU A 11 -39.11 38.91 -30.15
CA LEU A 11 -37.68 38.92 -29.84
C LEU A 11 -37.42 37.86 -28.73
N LEU A 12 -36.89 36.72 -29.09
CA LEU A 12 -36.34 35.75 -28.14
C LEU A 12 -34.99 36.29 -27.63
N PHE A 13 -35.02 36.88 -26.45
CA PHE A 13 -33.82 37.16 -25.68
C PHE A 13 -33.32 35.84 -25.10
N SER A 14 -32.33 35.21 -25.73
CA SER A 14 -31.56 34.14 -25.15
C SER A 14 -30.66 34.74 -24.05
N ILE A 15 -31.07 34.62 -22.81
CA ILE A 15 -30.20 34.90 -21.65
C ILE A 15 -29.19 33.72 -21.56
N THR A 16 -28.00 33.96 -22.06
CA THR A 16 -26.88 33.08 -21.77
C THR A 16 -26.50 33.30 -20.29
N VAL A 17 -26.95 32.41 -19.44
CA VAL A 17 -26.43 32.31 -18.06
C VAL A 17 -25.00 31.78 -18.17
N THR A 18 -24.03 32.68 -18.22
CA THR A 18 -22.65 32.31 -17.97
C THR A 18 -22.55 32.02 -16.48
N ALA A 19 -22.46 30.76 -16.10
CA ALA A 19 -22.05 30.38 -14.75
C ALA A 19 -20.66 30.99 -14.56
N GLN A 20 -20.57 32.02 -13.74
CA GLN A 20 -19.30 32.64 -13.36
C GLN A 20 -18.58 31.61 -12.46
N VAL A 21 -17.62 30.90 -13.01
CA VAL A 21 -16.74 30.03 -12.22
C VAL A 21 -16.00 30.96 -11.25
N SER A 22 -16.29 30.84 -9.97
CA SER A 22 -15.54 31.55 -8.93
C SER A 22 -14.06 31.20 -9.11
N SER A 23 -13.22 32.21 -9.24
CA SER A 23 -11.75 32.03 -9.34
C SER A 23 -11.12 31.75 -7.97
N ASN A 24 -11.89 31.84 -6.90
CA ASN A 24 -11.42 31.61 -5.54
C ASN A 24 -11.81 30.20 -5.08
N LEU A 25 -10.89 29.54 -4.38
CA LEU A 25 -11.15 28.26 -3.73
C LEU A 25 -12.11 28.47 -2.55
N GLU A 26 -13.14 27.65 -2.50
CA GLU A 26 -14.05 27.57 -1.38
C GLU A 26 -13.72 26.33 -0.50
N LEU A 27 -14.16 26.35 0.77
CA LEU A 27 -13.87 25.25 1.70
C LEU A 27 -14.41 23.90 1.21
N THR A 28 -15.51 23.92 0.45
CA THR A 28 -16.15 22.72 -0.10
C THR A 28 -15.44 22.15 -1.34
N ASP A 29 -14.57 22.94 -1.98
CA ASP A 29 -13.84 22.46 -3.17
C ASP A 29 -12.89 21.29 -2.88
N ILE A 30 -12.48 21.14 -1.61
CA ILE A 30 -11.69 20.00 -1.16
C ILE A 30 -12.36 18.65 -1.47
N PHE A 31 -13.70 18.59 -1.45
CA PHE A 31 -14.45 17.37 -1.77
C PHE A 31 -14.53 17.08 -3.28
N ASN A 32 -14.25 18.09 -4.12
CA ASN A 32 -14.19 17.96 -5.57
C ASN A 32 -12.77 17.63 -6.07
N MET A 33 -11.77 17.68 -5.16
CA MET A 33 -10.40 17.36 -5.52
C MET A 33 -10.20 15.85 -5.58
N GLU A 34 -9.91 15.37 -6.78
CA GLU A 34 -9.55 14.00 -7.06
C GLU A 34 -8.12 13.93 -7.58
N TYR A 35 -7.43 12.85 -7.28
CA TYR A 35 -6.09 12.63 -7.80
C TYR A 35 -5.84 11.15 -8.06
N VAL A 36 -4.88 10.88 -8.93
CA VAL A 36 -4.43 9.52 -9.24
C VAL A 36 -3.12 9.22 -8.54
N SER A 37 -2.94 7.95 -8.16
CA SER A 37 -1.72 7.45 -7.53
C SER A 37 -1.43 6.02 -7.96
N ASP A 38 -0.21 5.56 -7.70
CA ASP A 38 0.26 4.18 -7.89
C ASP A 38 -0.08 3.60 -9.30
N PRO A 39 0.31 4.27 -10.40
CA PRO A 39 0.09 3.74 -11.75
C PRO A 39 0.95 2.50 -11.99
N GLN A 40 0.35 1.45 -12.57
CA GLN A 40 1.00 0.19 -12.88
C GLN A 40 0.74 -0.19 -14.34
N ILE A 41 1.80 -0.23 -15.14
CA ILE A 41 1.73 -0.62 -16.55
C ILE A 41 1.60 -2.15 -16.62
N SER A 42 0.70 -2.65 -17.48
CA SER A 42 0.59 -4.08 -17.74
C SER A 42 1.86 -4.64 -18.37
N PRO A 43 2.19 -5.94 -18.18
CA PRO A 43 3.43 -6.53 -18.71
C PRO A 43 3.58 -6.41 -20.24
N ASP A 44 2.48 -6.37 -20.97
CA ASP A 44 2.44 -6.16 -22.44
C ASP A 44 2.49 -4.68 -22.85
N GLY A 45 2.52 -3.74 -21.89
CA GLY A 45 2.55 -2.30 -22.13
C GLY A 45 1.23 -1.70 -22.63
N SER A 46 0.17 -2.47 -22.80
CA SER A 46 -1.07 -2.02 -23.45
C SER A 46 -2.02 -1.26 -22.53
N LYS A 47 -1.91 -1.44 -21.22
CA LYS A 47 -2.85 -0.89 -20.23
C LYS A 47 -2.12 -0.33 -19.01
N ILE A 48 -2.79 0.59 -18.33
CA ILE A 48 -2.33 1.16 -17.07
C ILE A 48 -3.49 0.99 -16.06
N ILE A 49 -3.21 0.35 -14.92
CA ILE A 49 -4.08 0.38 -13.75
C ILE A 49 -3.56 1.45 -12.82
N TYR A 50 -4.46 2.21 -12.22
CA TYR A 50 -4.12 3.24 -11.25
C TYR A 50 -5.18 3.34 -10.15
N VAL A 51 -4.82 3.99 -9.07
CA VAL A 51 -5.72 4.29 -7.94
C VAL A 51 -6.29 5.68 -8.15
N ARG A 52 -7.62 5.81 -8.26
CA ARG A 52 -8.33 7.08 -8.17
C ARG A 52 -8.69 7.34 -6.72
N ASN A 53 -8.22 8.46 -6.19
CA ASN A 53 -8.50 8.91 -4.84
C ASN A 53 -9.52 10.04 -4.91
N PHE A 54 -10.54 9.97 -4.05
CA PHE A 54 -11.62 10.94 -3.97
C PHE A 54 -12.08 11.12 -2.52
N LYS A 55 -12.87 12.15 -2.28
CA LYS A 55 -13.40 12.46 -0.95
C LYS A 55 -14.91 12.31 -0.96
N ASP A 56 -15.44 11.69 0.09
CA ASP A 56 -16.87 11.57 0.31
C ASP A 56 -17.34 12.63 1.31
N ILE A 57 -18.07 13.65 0.81
CA ILE A 57 -18.59 14.74 1.63
C ILE A 57 -19.61 14.25 2.67
N MET A 58 -20.32 13.13 2.40
CA MET A 58 -21.33 12.62 3.32
C MET A 58 -20.75 11.97 4.57
N THR A 59 -19.57 11.40 4.46
CA THR A 59 -18.92 10.66 5.55
C THR A 59 -17.59 11.28 5.99
N ASP A 60 -17.13 12.34 5.32
CA ASP A 60 -15.85 13.02 5.53
C ASP A 60 -14.66 12.03 5.47
N LYS A 61 -14.69 11.14 4.48
CA LYS A 61 -13.66 10.10 4.31
C LYS A 61 -12.93 10.25 3.00
N ASN A 62 -11.65 9.91 3.03
CA ASN A 62 -10.87 9.65 1.83
C ASN A 62 -11.12 8.21 1.39
N LEU A 63 -11.54 8.04 0.14
CA LEU A 63 -11.84 6.76 -0.48
C LEU A 63 -10.98 6.57 -1.73
N SER A 64 -10.83 5.33 -2.16
CA SER A 64 -10.05 5.02 -3.36
C SER A 64 -10.61 3.80 -4.09
N ASN A 65 -10.58 3.85 -5.42
CA ASN A 65 -10.96 2.75 -6.29
C ASN A 65 -9.91 2.52 -7.38
N LEU A 66 -9.86 1.30 -7.89
CA LEU A 66 -8.99 0.96 -9.02
C LEU A 66 -9.64 1.34 -10.33
N TRP A 67 -8.86 1.93 -11.21
CA TRP A 67 -9.23 2.29 -12.57
C TRP A 67 -8.25 1.69 -13.57
N ILE A 68 -8.72 1.51 -14.81
CA ILE A 68 -7.89 1.03 -15.91
C ILE A 68 -8.10 1.91 -17.13
N ILE A 69 -7.01 2.16 -17.85
CA ILE A 69 -6.99 2.93 -19.10
C ILE A 69 -6.07 2.24 -20.09
N ASN A 70 -6.36 2.29 -21.37
CA ASN A 70 -5.43 1.88 -22.41
C ASN A 70 -4.25 2.86 -22.49
N TYR A 71 -3.11 2.41 -22.99
CA TYR A 71 -1.90 3.24 -23.11
C TYR A 71 -2.12 4.50 -23.97
N ASP A 72 -3.02 4.44 -24.96
CA ASP A 72 -3.40 5.56 -25.81
C ASP A 72 -4.41 6.55 -25.17
N GLY A 73 -4.77 6.33 -23.93
CA GLY A 73 -5.74 7.14 -23.19
C GLY A 73 -7.20 6.74 -23.41
N SER A 74 -7.49 5.79 -24.28
CA SER A 74 -8.85 5.32 -24.52
C SER A 74 -9.35 4.37 -23.43
N GLN A 75 -10.66 4.12 -23.38
CA GLN A 75 -11.33 3.17 -22.49
C GLN A 75 -11.03 3.37 -21.00
N ASN A 76 -10.91 4.61 -20.56
CA ASN A 76 -10.75 4.91 -19.15
C ASN A 76 -12.02 4.54 -18.37
N ARG A 77 -11.92 3.59 -17.42
CA ARG A 77 -13.06 3.06 -16.69
C ARG A 77 -12.68 2.48 -15.33
N PRO A 78 -13.61 2.41 -14.37
CA PRO A 78 -13.36 1.77 -13.09
C PRO A 78 -13.17 0.25 -13.27
N LEU A 79 -12.26 -0.34 -12.47
CA LEU A 79 -12.16 -1.77 -12.21
C LEU A 79 -12.91 -2.15 -10.94
N THR A 80 -12.88 -1.28 -9.94
CA THR A 80 -13.63 -1.44 -8.70
C THR A 80 -14.43 -0.18 -8.41
N THR A 81 -15.53 -0.32 -7.68
CA THR A 81 -16.44 0.76 -7.29
C THR A 81 -16.94 0.53 -5.87
N GLY A 82 -17.45 1.57 -5.22
CA GLY A 82 -18.03 1.51 -3.88
C GLY A 82 -17.31 2.44 -2.89
N ASN A 83 -17.77 2.38 -1.64
CA ASN A 83 -17.32 3.26 -0.56
C ASN A 83 -16.27 2.60 0.33
N GLN A 84 -15.35 1.86 -0.28
CA GLN A 84 -14.17 1.26 0.35
C GLN A 84 -12.90 1.92 -0.15
N ASN A 85 -11.76 1.49 0.40
CA ASN A 85 -10.45 1.84 -0.10
C ASN A 85 -9.84 0.63 -0.82
N ASP A 86 -9.68 0.76 -2.14
CA ASP A 86 -8.97 -0.18 -3.00
C ASP A 86 -7.70 0.49 -3.50
N TYR A 87 -6.55 -0.08 -3.22
CA TYR A 87 -5.25 0.49 -3.60
C TYR A 87 -4.15 -0.58 -3.72
N TYR A 88 -2.95 -0.16 -4.11
CA TYR A 88 -1.79 -1.02 -4.27
C TYR A 88 -1.99 -2.13 -5.31
N PRO A 89 -2.45 -1.82 -6.54
CA PRO A 89 -2.57 -2.82 -7.59
C PRO A 89 -1.19 -3.32 -8.04
N ARG A 90 -1.03 -4.64 -8.21
CA ARG A 90 0.19 -5.23 -8.77
C ARG A 90 -0.20 -6.31 -9.77
N TRP A 91 0.28 -6.16 -11.01
CA TRP A 91 0.11 -7.15 -12.06
C TRP A 91 0.88 -8.44 -11.78
N SER A 92 0.32 -9.59 -12.13
CA SER A 92 1.07 -10.81 -12.38
C SER A 92 1.95 -10.63 -13.62
N HIS A 93 3.05 -11.39 -13.72
CA HIS A 93 3.97 -11.28 -14.85
C HIS A 93 3.34 -11.70 -16.18
N ASP A 94 2.37 -12.62 -16.14
CA ASP A 94 1.58 -13.04 -17.32
C ASP A 94 0.47 -12.04 -17.71
N GLY A 95 0.26 -10.99 -16.93
CA GLY A 95 -0.78 -9.96 -17.15
C GLY A 95 -2.21 -10.44 -17.01
N LYS A 96 -2.45 -11.67 -16.55
CA LYS A 96 -3.80 -12.23 -16.44
C LYS A 96 -4.47 -11.95 -15.11
N LYS A 97 -3.71 -11.53 -14.11
CA LYS A 97 -4.19 -11.28 -12.75
C LYS A 97 -3.62 -9.98 -12.20
N ILE A 98 -4.32 -9.43 -11.25
CA ILE A 98 -3.79 -8.40 -10.36
C ILE A 98 -4.07 -8.79 -8.92
N ILE A 99 -3.15 -8.45 -8.02
CA ILE A 99 -3.46 -8.35 -6.61
C ILE A 99 -3.68 -6.89 -6.25
N PHE A 100 -4.50 -6.64 -5.26
CA PHE A 100 -4.70 -5.33 -4.68
C PHE A 100 -5.13 -5.44 -3.22
N LYS A 101 -5.10 -4.32 -2.51
CA LYS A 101 -5.57 -4.23 -1.12
C LYS A 101 -6.94 -3.61 -1.09
N SER A 102 -7.82 -4.17 -0.25
CA SER A 102 -9.18 -3.65 -0.05
C SER A 102 -9.66 -3.88 1.37
N ASN A 103 -10.47 -2.94 1.86
CA ASN A 103 -11.23 -3.09 3.10
C ASN A 103 -12.74 -3.29 2.84
N LYS A 104 -13.09 -3.87 1.69
CA LYS A 104 -14.47 -4.02 1.22
C LYS A 104 -15.36 -4.82 2.17
N GLU A 105 -14.83 -5.85 2.83
CA GLU A 105 -15.63 -6.75 3.68
C GLU A 105 -15.68 -6.27 5.14
N ASP A 106 -14.60 -5.66 5.61
CA ASP A 106 -14.49 -5.15 6.97
C ASP A 106 -13.52 -3.97 7.02
N SER A 107 -13.27 -3.40 8.18
CA SER A 107 -12.34 -2.27 8.32
C SER A 107 -10.87 -2.63 8.14
N LYS A 108 -10.54 -3.93 8.00
CA LYS A 108 -9.16 -4.40 7.85
C LYS A 108 -8.80 -4.55 6.38
N MET A 109 -7.61 -4.10 6.02
CA MET A 109 -7.07 -4.32 4.70
C MET A 109 -6.70 -5.79 4.49
N LYS A 110 -7.21 -6.37 3.41
CA LYS A 110 -6.91 -7.71 2.93
C LYS A 110 -6.31 -7.64 1.53
N LEU A 111 -5.60 -8.69 1.14
CA LEU A 111 -5.22 -8.90 -0.26
C LEU A 111 -6.35 -9.58 -1.00
N TYR A 112 -6.65 -9.04 -2.17
CA TYR A 112 -7.61 -9.59 -3.13
C TYR A 112 -6.90 -9.93 -4.43
N LEU A 113 -7.34 -10.99 -5.06
CA LEU A 113 -6.96 -11.39 -6.41
C LEU A 113 -8.11 -11.04 -7.35
N MET A 114 -7.80 -10.43 -8.50
CA MET A 114 -8.74 -10.23 -9.60
C MET A 114 -8.21 -10.91 -10.85
N TRP A 115 -9.05 -11.72 -11.50
CA TRP A 115 -8.79 -12.27 -12.83
C TRP A 115 -9.16 -11.24 -13.89
N MET A 116 -8.22 -10.93 -14.79
CA MET A 116 -8.40 -9.81 -15.74
C MET A 116 -9.32 -10.12 -16.91
N ASP A 117 -9.58 -11.36 -17.21
CA ASP A 117 -10.54 -11.83 -18.22
C ASP A 117 -11.99 -11.76 -17.71
N THR A 118 -12.28 -12.39 -16.59
CA THR A 118 -13.65 -12.48 -16.02
C THR A 118 -14.01 -11.28 -15.13
N LYS A 119 -13.00 -10.55 -14.59
CA LYS A 119 -13.14 -9.52 -13.55
C LYS A 119 -13.66 -10.07 -12.22
N GLU A 120 -13.64 -11.37 -12.03
CA GLU A 120 -13.93 -11.98 -10.73
C GLU A 120 -12.88 -11.56 -9.70
N ILE A 121 -13.32 -11.41 -8.46
CA ILE A 121 -12.49 -10.97 -7.33
C ILE A 121 -12.66 -11.97 -6.19
N ALA A 122 -11.55 -12.45 -5.64
CA ALA A 122 -11.53 -13.29 -4.46
C ALA A 122 -10.60 -12.75 -3.37
N PRO A 123 -10.97 -12.79 -2.08
CA PRO A 123 -10.06 -12.48 -0.99
C PRO A 123 -8.99 -13.56 -0.87
N LEU A 124 -7.71 -13.17 -0.82
CA LEU A 124 -6.59 -14.10 -0.61
C LEU A 124 -6.19 -14.24 0.84
N THR A 125 -6.36 -13.19 1.65
CA THR A 125 -5.90 -13.19 3.04
C THR A 125 -7.03 -12.93 4.02
N ASN A 126 -6.96 -13.62 5.16
CA ASN A 126 -7.75 -13.30 6.34
C ASN A 126 -6.83 -13.28 7.56
N THR A 127 -5.89 -12.35 7.55
CA THR A 127 -4.81 -12.22 8.55
C THR A 127 -5.21 -11.29 9.69
N PRO A 128 -4.67 -11.46 10.90
CA PRO A 128 -4.99 -10.58 12.04
C PRO A 128 -4.50 -9.14 11.86
N LYS A 129 -3.49 -8.93 11.02
CA LYS A 129 -2.93 -7.63 10.63
C LYS A 129 -2.97 -7.47 9.12
N SER A 130 -3.05 -6.22 8.68
CA SER A 130 -3.05 -5.90 7.25
C SER A 130 -1.71 -6.23 6.60
N PRO A 131 -1.70 -6.89 5.44
CA PRO A 131 -0.49 -7.10 4.65
C PRO A 131 0.15 -5.76 4.25
N GLY A 132 1.48 -5.70 4.35
CA GLY A 132 2.30 -4.56 3.93
C GLY A 132 2.67 -4.63 2.43
N ALA A 133 3.94 -4.36 2.09
CA ALA A 133 4.43 -4.45 0.72
C ALA A 133 4.28 -5.88 0.17
N VAL A 134 3.89 -6.01 -1.10
CA VAL A 134 3.62 -7.32 -1.74
C VAL A 134 4.34 -7.39 -3.08
N SER A 135 4.91 -8.54 -3.39
CA SER A 135 5.50 -8.86 -4.70
C SER A 135 5.10 -10.25 -5.19
N TRP A 136 5.00 -10.39 -6.52
CA TRP A 136 4.74 -11.66 -7.19
C TRP A 136 6.03 -12.46 -7.38
N SER A 137 5.97 -13.80 -7.22
CA SER A 137 6.98 -14.68 -7.77
C SER A 137 6.96 -14.64 -9.31
N HIS A 138 8.10 -14.94 -9.96
CA HIS A 138 8.19 -14.85 -11.42
C HIS A 138 7.35 -15.91 -12.14
N ASP A 139 7.05 -17.02 -11.46
CA ASP A 139 6.15 -18.06 -11.94
C ASP A 139 4.66 -17.78 -11.71
N ASP A 140 4.34 -16.60 -11.12
CA ASP A 140 2.98 -16.14 -10.79
C ASP A 140 2.18 -17.08 -9.88
N ARG A 141 2.87 -17.93 -9.07
CA ARG A 141 2.23 -18.91 -8.19
C ARG A 141 2.23 -18.50 -6.73
N TYR A 142 3.10 -17.58 -6.34
CA TYR A 142 3.27 -17.14 -4.96
C TYR A 142 3.33 -15.63 -4.86
N LEU A 143 2.93 -15.15 -3.69
CA LEU A 143 3.16 -13.78 -3.24
C LEU A 143 4.12 -13.80 -2.06
N ALA A 144 5.04 -12.84 -2.03
CA ALA A 144 5.78 -12.49 -0.82
C ALA A 144 5.28 -11.14 -0.32
N PHE A 145 5.08 -11.01 0.99
CA PHE A 145 4.59 -9.77 1.58
C PHE A 145 5.11 -9.58 3.00
N THR A 146 5.08 -8.32 3.46
CA THR A 146 5.36 -7.99 4.85
C THR A 146 4.08 -7.98 5.66
N MET A 147 4.18 -8.32 6.94
CA MET A 147 3.09 -8.15 7.90
C MET A 147 3.67 -7.92 9.30
N PHE A 148 3.04 -7.01 10.05
CA PHE A 148 3.41 -6.76 11.44
C PHE A 148 3.03 -7.94 12.33
N VAL A 149 4.02 -8.44 13.09
CA VAL A 149 3.86 -9.50 14.08
C VAL A 149 4.04 -8.85 15.46
N PRO A 150 2.97 -8.74 16.26
CA PRO A 150 3.07 -8.13 17.58
C PRO A 150 3.88 -9.02 18.54
N GLU A 151 4.67 -8.39 19.39
CA GLU A 151 5.26 -9.03 20.56
C GLU A 151 4.17 -9.27 21.62
N ALA A 152 4.43 -10.23 22.50
CA ALA A 152 3.61 -10.41 23.69
C ALA A 152 3.67 -9.16 24.59
N GLU A 153 2.51 -8.71 25.04
CA GLU A 153 2.47 -7.56 25.96
C GLU A 153 3.27 -7.87 27.24
N LYS A 154 4.25 -7.02 27.51
CA LYS A 154 5.00 -7.09 28.78
C LYS A 154 4.14 -6.53 29.89
N SER A 155 3.79 -7.33 30.86
CA SER A 155 3.11 -6.88 32.06
C SER A 155 4.08 -6.88 33.25
N ILE A 156 4.29 -5.72 33.86
CA ILE A 156 5.14 -5.59 35.06
C ILE A 156 4.45 -6.23 36.27
N VAL A 157 3.10 -6.20 36.28
CA VAL A 157 2.29 -6.70 37.38
C VAL A 157 1.13 -7.51 36.80
N LYS A 158 0.93 -8.72 37.35
CA LYS A 158 -0.26 -9.51 37.04
C LYS A 158 -1.45 -8.93 37.80
N MET A 159 -2.29 -8.19 37.11
CA MET A 159 -3.52 -7.65 37.70
C MET A 159 -4.52 -8.77 38.00
N PRO A 160 -5.32 -8.64 39.06
CA PRO A 160 -6.45 -9.52 39.29
C PRO A 160 -7.40 -9.54 38.08
N ALA A 161 -8.07 -10.67 37.89
CA ALA A 161 -9.08 -10.77 36.87
C ALA A 161 -10.16 -9.69 37.10
N LYS A 162 -10.48 -8.95 36.03
CA LYS A 162 -11.52 -7.91 36.08
C LYS A 162 -12.88 -8.57 36.30
N PRO A 163 -13.68 -8.13 37.26
CA PRO A 163 -15.05 -8.61 37.43
C PRO A 163 -15.85 -8.41 36.17
N GLU A 164 -16.76 -9.33 35.87
CA GLU A 164 -17.67 -9.23 34.71
C GLU A 164 -18.48 -7.94 34.82
N ALA A 165 -18.64 -7.22 33.71
CA ALA A 165 -19.28 -5.91 33.61
C ALA A 165 -18.59 -4.73 34.34
N ALA A 166 -17.47 -4.89 35.02
CA ALA A 166 -16.76 -3.75 35.59
C ALA A 166 -16.15 -2.85 34.49
N LYS A 167 -16.39 -1.53 34.55
CA LYS A 167 -15.65 -0.55 33.76
C LYS A 167 -14.27 -0.37 34.41
N GLY A 168 -13.25 -1.03 33.89
CA GLY A 168 -11.89 -0.87 34.41
C GLY A 168 -11.24 0.42 33.89
N ASN A 169 -10.21 0.89 34.58
CA ASN A 169 -9.34 1.96 34.12
C ASN A 169 -8.56 1.53 32.88
N THR A 170 -8.08 2.49 32.12
CA THR A 170 -7.13 2.25 31.02
C THR A 170 -5.92 1.47 31.55
N PRO A 171 -5.49 0.37 30.90
CA PRO A 171 -4.29 -0.34 31.31
C PRO A 171 -3.09 0.59 31.36
N LEU A 172 -2.15 0.30 32.26
CA LEU A 172 -0.87 1.00 32.31
C LEU A 172 -0.12 0.77 31.00
N THR A 173 0.39 1.85 30.42
CA THR A 173 1.28 1.78 29.26
C THR A 173 2.70 1.61 29.79
N TYR A 174 3.35 0.51 29.43
CA TYR A 174 4.76 0.24 29.73
C TYR A 174 5.60 0.63 28.51
N LEU A 175 6.59 1.49 28.72
CA LEU A 175 7.48 1.99 27.68
C LEU A 175 8.91 1.60 28.03
N ASP A 176 9.53 0.74 27.25
CA ASP A 176 10.90 0.26 27.40
C ASP A 176 11.77 0.47 26.15
N LYS A 177 11.22 1.15 25.14
CA LYS A 177 11.92 1.45 23.88
C LYS A 177 12.10 2.95 23.72
N LEU A 178 13.23 3.37 23.14
CA LEU A 178 13.53 4.77 22.85
C LEU A 178 12.45 5.37 21.94
N ASN A 179 12.13 4.69 20.84
CA ASN A 179 11.06 5.03 19.91
C ASN A 179 9.73 4.48 20.42
N TYR A 180 9.05 5.22 21.30
CA TYR A 180 7.79 4.78 21.92
C TYR A 180 6.54 5.43 21.33
N ARG A 181 6.70 6.53 20.54
CA ARG A 181 5.58 7.29 20.00
C ARG A 181 5.88 7.81 18.60
N GLY A 182 4.92 7.70 17.69
CA GLY A 182 4.95 8.30 16.37
C GLY A 182 3.93 9.42 16.23
N ASP A 183 4.26 10.47 15.48
CA ASP A 183 3.34 11.56 15.16
C ASP A 183 2.15 11.03 14.35
N GLY A 184 0.94 11.38 14.76
CA GLY A 184 -0.29 10.89 14.14
C GLY A 184 -0.65 9.44 14.44
N GLN A 185 0.29 8.62 14.96
CA GLN A 185 0.07 7.19 15.25
C GLN A 185 -0.15 6.90 16.75
N GLY A 186 0.31 7.80 17.63
CA GLY A 186 0.29 7.59 19.07
C GLY A 186 1.39 6.63 19.54
N TYR A 187 1.12 5.84 20.59
CA TYR A 187 2.09 4.87 21.11
C TYR A 187 2.38 3.75 20.13
N ILE A 188 3.67 3.51 19.86
CA ILE A 188 4.13 2.44 18.98
C ILE A 188 3.94 1.11 19.73
N LYS A 189 3.25 0.18 19.06
CA LYS A 189 3.03 -1.17 19.60
C LYS A 189 4.31 -1.99 19.46
N GLY A 190 4.65 -2.76 20.48
CA GLY A 190 5.74 -3.74 20.41
C GLY A 190 5.48 -4.80 19.34
N GLY A 191 6.52 -5.14 18.60
CA GLY A 191 6.49 -6.12 17.51
C GLY A 191 7.33 -5.68 16.33
N HIS A 192 7.42 -6.53 15.31
CA HIS A 192 8.25 -6.30 14.14
C HIS A 192 7.55 -6.71 12.86
N THR A 193 7.87 -6.02 11.79
CA THR A 193 7.42 -6.35 10.43
C THR A 193 8.22 -7.54 9.92
N GLN A 194 7.53 -8.65 9.62
CA GLN A 194 8.11 -9.90 9.16
C GLN A 194 7.71 -10.20 7.72
N ILE A 195 8.48 -11.07 7.04
CA ILE A 195 8.22 -11.51 5.66
C ILE A 195 7.41 -12.81 5.69
N PHE A 196 6.39 -12.87 4.84
CA PHE A 196 5.50 -14.00 4.64
C PHE A 196 5.42 -14.37 3.17
N THR A 197 5.08 -15.63 2.89
CA THR A 197 4.67 -16.09 1.55
C THR A 197 3.28 -16.70 1.59
N LEU A 198 2.58 -16.63 0.45
CA LEU A 198 1.25 -17.20 0.27
C LEU A 198 1.09 -17.69 -1.18
N SER A 199 0.50 -18.88 -1.37
CA SER A 199 0.08 -19.32 -2.70
C SER A 199 -1.08 -18.48 -3.21
N ILE A 200 -1.13 -18.20 -4.51
CA ILE A 200 -2.29 -17.53 -5.14
C ILE A 200 -3.56 -18.39 -5.13
N ASP A 201 -3.43 -19.70 -4.93
CA ASP A 201 -4.55 -20.62 -4.74
C ASP A 201 -5.16 -20.54 -3.34
N GLY A 202 -4.63 -19.63 -2.50
CA GLY A 202 -5.08 -19.43 -1.12
C GLY A 202 -4.32 -20.28 -0.10
N GLY A 203 -4.89 -20.39 1.08
CA GLY A 203 -4.31 -21.14 2.20
C GLY A 203 -3.80 -20.23 3.31
N THR A 204 -2.94 -20.79 4.18
CA THR A 204 -2.36 -20.06 5.32
C THR A 204 -1.03 -19.43 4.92
N PRO A 205 -0.83 -18.13 5.13
CA PRO A 205 0.47 -17.50 4.91
C PRO A 205 1.56 -18.16 5.76
N LYS A 206 2.70 -18.46 5.13
CA LYS A 206 3.88 -18.99 5.82
C LYS A 206 4.80 -17.84 6.21
N GLN A 207 5.08 -17.69 7.50
CA GLN A 207 6.08 -16.75 8.00
C GLN A 207 7.50 -17.27 7.67
N LEU A 208 8.33 -16.42 7.10
CA LEU A 208 9.71 -16.75 6.70
C LEU A 208 10.77 -16.18 7.63
N THR A 209 10.47 -15.05 8.28
CA THR A 209 11.41 -14.39 9.21
C THR A 209 10.79 -14.25 10.59
N THR A 210 11.63 -14.36 11.63
CA THR A 210 11.21 -14.33 13.06
C THR A 210 12.15 -13.50 13.90
N THR A 211 12.94 -12.62 13.31
CA THR A 211 13.94 -11.80 14.04
C THR A 211 13.25 -10.68 14.81
N ALA A 212 13.96 -10.10 15.78
CA ALA A 212 13.51 -8.94 16.55
C ALA A 212 13.81 -7.61 15.83
N PHE A 213 13.67 -7.59 14.48
CA PHE A 213 13.91 -6.44 13.63
C PHE A 213 12.83 -6.33 12.54
N ASP A 214 12.66 -5.12 12.02
CA ASP A 214 11.76 -4.86 10.91
C ASP A 214 12.38 -5.24 9.56
N HIS A 215 11.57 -5.81 8.68
CA HIS A 215 11.95 -6.19 7.31
C HIS A 215 11.25 -5.30 6.31
N GLY A 216 12.00 -4.80 5.33
CA GLY A 216 11.50 -4.04 4.21
C GLY A 216 10.75 -4.90 3.17
N ALA A 217 10.32 -4.25 2.09
CA ALA A 217 9.59 -4.90 1.01
C ALA A 217 10.38 -6.06 0.39
N PRO A 218 9.82 -7.28 0.33
CA PRO A 218 10.49 -8.41 -0.30
C PRO A 218 10.42 -8.33 -1.83
N VAL A 219 11.52 -8.66 -2.49
CA VAL A 219 11.63 -8.78 -3.95
C VAL A 219 12.13 -10.17 -4.30
N TRP A 220 11.46 -10.85 -5.22
CA TRP A 220 11.84 -12.20 -5.62
C TRP A 220 13.13 -12.23 -6.44
N ALA A 221 13.99 -13.19 -6.17
CA ALA A 221 15.07 -13.57 -7.08
C ALA A 221 14.47 -14.14 -8.37
N LYS A 222 15.14 -13.95 -9.51
CA LYS A 222 14.65 -14.39 -10.83
C LYS A 222 14.28 -15.87 -10.94
N ASN A 223 14.89 -16.70 -10.12
CA ASN A 223 14.65 -18.15 -10.08
C ASN A 223 13.65 -18.60 -9.03
N ASP A 224 12.98 -17.65 -8.35
CA ASP A 224 12.01 -17.87 -7.28
C ASP A 224 12.51 -18.70 -6.08
N LYS A 225 13.86 -18.78 -5.89
CA LYS A 225 14.47 -19.53 -4.78
C LYS A 225 14.92 -18.66 -3.61
N ALA A 226 14.86 -17.36 -3.75
CA ALA A 226 15.27 -16.42 -2.71
C ALA A 226 14.43 -15.14 -2.77
N LEU A 227 14.43 -14.39 -1.67
CA LEU A 227 13.91 -13.03 -1.59
C LEU A 227 15.05 -12.07 -1.23
N TYR A 228 15.00 -10.87 -1.77
CA TYR A 228 15.85 -9.75 -1.38
C TYR A 228 14.99 -8.73 -0.63
N PHE A 229 15.55 -8.13 0.40
CA PHE A 229 14.87 -7.11 1.21
C PHE A 229 15.92 -6.22 1.90
N SER A 230 15.49 -5.09 2.43
CA SER A 230 16.32 -4.25 3.30
C SER A 230 15.89 -4.40 4.76
N ALA A 231 16.86 -4.30 5.66
CA ALA A 231 16.62 -4.29 7.10
C ALA A 231 17.78 -3.60 7.83
N ASN A 232 17.51 -3.09 9.02
CA ASN A 232 18.55 -2.67 9.94
C ASN A 232 18.66 -3.72 11.06
N PHE A 233 19.62 -4.63 10.95
CA PHE A 233 19.88 -5.66 11.95
C PHE A 233 20.96 -5.25 12.95
N ASN A 234 21.25 -3.94 13.04
CA ASN A 234 22.16 -3.43 14.05
C ASN A 234 21.49 -3.55 15.45
N PRO A 235 22.16 -4.14 16.44
CA PRO A 235 21.67 -4.16 17.83
C PRO A 235 21.35 -2.76 18.38
N ASP A 236 22.05 -1.73 17.90
CA ASP A 236 21.87 -0.34 18.26
C ASP A 236 20.96 0.45 17.29
N GLU A 237 20.05 -0.23 16.57
CA GLU A 237 19.17 0.36 15.54
C GLU A 237 18.43 1.63 16.01
N ALA A 238 18.08 1.69 17.30
CA ALA A 238 17.39 2.85 17.87
C ALA A 238 18.25 4.12 17.88
N PHE A 239 19.58 3.98 17.88
CA PHE A 239 20.55 5.07 17.83
C PHE A 239 21.14 5.26 16.42
N GLU A 240 21.07 4.23 15.59
CA GLU A 240 21.54 4.22 14.19
C GLU A 240 20.42 3.84 13.22
N PRO A 241 19.31 4.60 13.17
CA PRO A 241 18.13 4.23 12.40
C PRO A 241 18.35 4.23 10.88
N ALA A 242 19.38 4.92 10.42
CA ALA A 242 19.74 5.06 9.02
C ALA A 242 20.88 4.10 8.58
N ASN A 243 21.03 2.95 9.25
CA ASN A 243 22.10 1.97 8.94
C ASN A 243 21.50 0.64 8.50
N SER A 244 20.66 0.68 7.46
CA SER A 244 20.05 -0.51 6.86
C SER A 244 20.91 -1.09 5.76
N GLU A 245 20.85 -2.42 5.60
CA GLU A 245 21.57 -3.18 4.58
C GLU A 245 20.59 -3.98 3.71
N VAL A 246 21.05 -4.39 2.53
CA VAL A 246 20.33 -5.31 1.66
C VAL A 246 20.70 -6.74 2.03
N TYR A 247 19.68 -7.59 2.18
CA TYR A 247 19.83 -9.00 2.53
C TYR A 247 19.21 -9.91 1.48
N LYS A 248 19.73 -11.15 1.43
CA LYS A 248 19.14 -12.27 0.72
C LYS A 248 18.60 -13.29 1.73
N LEU A 249 17.34 -13.70 1.57
CA LEU A 249 16.71 -14.82 2.27
C LEU A 249 16.59 -16.02 1.32
N ASP A 250 17.26 -17.11 1.62
CA ASP A 250 17.10 -18.37 0.88
C ASP A 250 15.81 -19.06 1.33
N LEU A 251 14.94 -19.43 0.38
CA LEU A 251 13.61 -19.99 0.69
C LEU A 251 13.66 -21.47 1.10
N SER A 252 14.76 -22.17 0.79
CA SER A 252 14.92 -23.58 1.15
C SER A 252 15.47 -23.77 2.55
N THR A 253 16.42 -22.92 2.96
CA THR A 253 17.12 -22.99 4.24
C THR A 253 16.60 -22.00 5.26
N THR A 254 15.91 -20.95 4.80
CA THR A 254 15.55 -19.73 5.58
C THR A 254 16.75 -18.95 6.11
N GLU A 255 17.93 -19.19 5.55
CA GLU A 255 19.15 -18.46 5.88
C GLU A 255 19.09 -17.03 5.32
N VAL A 256 19.49 -16.06 6.13
CA VAL A 256 19.58 -14.64 5.76
C VAL A 256 21.05 -14.26 5.67
N THR A 257 21.48 -13.75 4.51
CA THR A 257 22.85 -13.31 4.27
C THR A 257 22.87 -11.84 3.86
N PRO A 258 23.75 -10.98 4.42
CA PRO A 258 23.92 -9.60 3.99
C PRO A 258 24.58 -9.56 2.62
N LEU A 259 24.17 -8.62 1.78
CA LEU A 259 24.75 -8.34 0.47
C LEU A 259 25.53 -7.03 0.46
N THR A 260 25.20 -6.13 1.36
CA THR A 260 25.88 -4.84 1.57
C THR A 260 26.35 -4.73 3.03
N SER A 261 27.28 -3.81 3.29
CA SER A 261 27.90 -3.68 4.62
C SER A 261 28.53 -2.31 4.85
N ARG A 262 28.16 -1.29 4.10
CA ARG A 262 28.68 0.05 4.31
C ARG A 262 27.90 0.75 5.42
N TYR A 263 28.51 1.73 6.07
CA TYR A 263 27.82 2.57 7.02
C TYR A 263 26.92 3.58 6.28
N GLY A 264 25.63 3.45 6.47
CA GLY A 264 24.59 4.26 5.83
C GLY A 264 23.42 3.42 5.31
N PRO A 265 22.31 4.05 4.91
CA PRO A 265 21.12 3.31 4.50
C PRO A 265 21.29 2.69 3.11
N ASP A 266 21.13 1.39 3.00
CA ASP A 266 20.98 0.63 1.76
C ASP A 266 19.57 0.05 1.68
N ASN A 267 18.76 0.50 0.70
CA ASN A 267 17.33 0.23 0.65
C ASN A 267 16.82 -0.13 -0.75
N SER A 268 15.57 -0.59 -0.80
CA SER A 268 14.79 -0.76 -2.03
C SER A 268 15.50 -1.61 -3.10
N PRO A 269 15.95 -2.84 -2.77
CA PRO A 269 16.58 -3.70 -3.76
C PRO A 269 15.61 -3.98 -4.91
N THR A 270 16.13 -4.05 -6.12
CA THR A 270 15.43 -4.52 -7.32
C THR A 270 16.35 -5.41 -8.15
N VAL A 271 15.76 -6.41 -8.80
CA VAL A 271 16.50 -7.42 -9.58
C VAL A 271 16.43 -7.08 -11.05
N SER A 272 17.57 -7.20 -11.77
CA SER A 272 17.60 -7.03 -13.22
C SER A 272 16.75 -8.10 -13.92
N PRO A 273 16.18 -7.82 -15.12
CA PRO A 273 15.35 -8.78 -15.85
C PRO A 273 16.03 -10.13 -16.12
N ASP A 274 17.35 -10.14 -16.26
CA ASP A 274 18.14 -11.36 -16.47
C ASP A 274 18.55 -12.06 -15.14
N GLY A 275 18.24 -11.44 -13.99
CA GLY A 275 18.53 -11.97 -12.65
C GLY A 275 19.99 -11.92 -12.23
N LYS A 276 20.88 -11.25 -12.98
CA LYS A 276 22.32 -11.23 -12.70
C LYS A 276 22.76 -10.08 -11.80
N LEU A 277 21.97 -9.02 -11.74
CA LEU A 277 22.30 -7.81 -10.98
C LEU A 277 21.18 -7.48 -10.00
N ILE A 278 21.57 -6.84 -8.91
CA ILE A 278 20.68 -6.20 -7.95
C ILE A 278 21.07 -4.73 -7.90
N ALA A 279 20.11 -3.85 -8.17
CA ALA A 279 20.25 -2.42 -7.92
C ALA A 279 19.57 -2.10 -6.59
N TYR A 280 20.10 -1.11 -5.88
CA TYR A 280 19.52 -0.61 -4.63
C TYR A 280 19.83 0.88 -4.49
N THR A 281 19.11 1.56 -3.64
CA THR A 281 19.38 2.96 -3.29
C THR A 281 20.13 3.03 -1.98
N GLY A 282 21.13 3.90 -1.89
CA GLY A 282 21.88 4.05 -0.66
C GLY A 282 22.86 5.22 -0.70
N LYS A 283 23.38 5.58 0.46
CA LYS A 283 24.37 6.63 0.64
C LYS A 283 25.31 6.31 1.80
N ASP A 284 26.51 6.91 1.80
CA ASP A 284 27.37 6.93 2.97
C ASP A 284 26.84 7.94 3.96
N ASP A 285 26.55 7.53 5.18
CA ASP A 285 26.00 8.42 6.21
C ASP A 285 27.08 9.14 7.01
N LYS A 286 27.89 9.95 6.33
CA LYS A 286 28.91 10.80 7.01
C LYS A 286 28.32 12.04 7.63
N LEU A 287 27.28 12.61 7.01
CA LEU A 287 26.62 13.83 7.41
C LEU A 287 25.11 13.63 7.34
N GLN A 288 24.56 12.90 8.28
CA GLN A 288 23.17 12.47 8.32
C GLN A 288 22.19 13.59 7.91
N GLY A 289 21.41 13.35 6.86
CA GLY A 289 20.42 14.27 6.33
C GLY A 289 20.93 15.26 5.27
N TYR A 290 22.22 15.25 4.92
CA TYR A 290 22.81 16.13 3.92
C TYR A 290 23.38 15.42 2.70
N GLU A 291 23.50 14.07 2.72
CA GLU A 291 23.92 13.29 1.58
C GLU A 291 22.77 13.07 0.59
N ILE A 292 23.14 12.96 -0.68
CA ILE A 292 22.23 12.64 -1.79
C ILE A 292 22.42 11.15 -2.13
N THR A 293 21.32 10.42 -2.27
CA THR A 293 21.29 9.01 -2.71
C THR A 293 21.48 8.87 -4.21
#